data_1a9e797be76335487d0b24fd790de3c4
#
_entry.id   1a9e797be76335487d0b24fd790de3c4
#
_cell.length_a   1.000
_cell.length_b   1.000
_cell.length_c   1.000
_cell.angle_alpha   90.00
_cell.angle_beta   90.00
_cell.angle_gamma   90.00
#
_symmetry.space_group_name_H-M   'P 1'
#
loop_
_entity.id
_entity.type
_entity.pdbx_description
1 polymer ?
#
loop_
_entity_poly.entity_id
_entity_poly.type
_entity_poly.pdbx_seq_one_letter_code
_entity_poly.pdbx_strand_id
1 'polypeptide(L)'
;MNRAGILFHLRETAEQLKETIQNLGSSGDYGTEEFQVDMGHLYGHLNTAWNGRDQTDAQHAKCTDEDFNRFRRFPVESELFLD
;
A
#
# COMPACT_ATOMS: atom_id res chain seq x y z
N MET A 1 -0.05 7.16 16.69
CA MET A 1 -0.34 6.67 15.33
C MET A 1 -1.58 7.34 14.76
N ASN A 2 -1.57 7.63 13.50
CA ASN A 2 -2.77 8.06 12.78
C ASN A 2 -3.61 6.83 12.39
N ARG A 3 -4.49 6.41 13.30
CA ARG A 3 -5.29 5.20 13.12
C ARG A 3 -6.22 5.30 11.90
N ALA A 4 -6.80 6.47 11.65
CA ALA A 4 -7.71 6.68 10.52
C ALA A 4 -6.97 6.54 9.18
N GLY A 5 -5.79 7.11 9.06
CA GLY A 5 -4.97 7.01 7.86
C GLY A 5 -4.50 5.59 7.60
N ILE A 6 -4.07 4.89 8.66
CA ILE A 6 -3.67 3.49 8.55
C ILE A 6 -4.86 2.63 8.10
N LEU A 7 -6.02 2.81 8.73
CA LEU A 7 -7.24 2.08 8.35
C LEU A 7 -7.64 2.32 6.90
N PHE A 8 -7.53 3.56 6.44
CA PHE A 8 -7.82 3.90 5.04
C PHE A 8 -6.97 3.05 4.10
N HIS A 9 -5.65 3.04 4.29
CA HIS A 9 -4.75 2.30 3.42
C HIS A 9 -4.93 0.78 3.53
N LEU A 10 -5.22 0.28 4.73
CA LEU A 10 -5.47 -1.15 4.91
C LEU A 10 -6.78 -1.58 4.24
N ARG A 11 -7.81 -0.74 4.28
CA ARG A 11 -9.08 -1.02 3.58
C ARG A 11 -8.90 -1.00 2.07
N GLU A 12 -8.13 -0.04 1.54
CA GLU A 12 -7.80 0.00 0.12
C GLU A 12 -7.01 -1.24 -0.29
N THR A 13 -6.09 -1.68 0.56
CA THR A 13 -5.34 -2.93 0.34
C THR A 13 -6.27 -4.13 0.29
N ALA A 14 -7.22 -4.22 1.22
CA ALA A 14 -8.17 -5.33 1.26
C ALA A 14 -9.06 -5.37 0.01
N GLU A 15 -9.53 -4.22 -0.46
CA GLU A 15 -10.32 -4.13 -1.70
C GLU A 15 -9.51 -4.53 -2.92
N GLN A 16 -8.31 -4.02 -3.04
CA GLN A 16 -7.42 -4.39 -4.16
C GLN A 16 -7.09 -5.88 -4.14
N LEU A 17 -6.84 -6.43 -2.95
CA LEU A 17 -6.56 -7.85 -2.81
C LEU A 17 -7.74 -8.69 -3.26
N LYS A 18 -8.95 -8.31 -2.89
CA LYS A 18 -10.19 -8.98 -3.30
C LYS A 18 -10.35 -8.96 -4.82
N GLU A 19 -10.14 -7.80 -5.45
CA GLU A 19 -10.23 -7.67 -6.91
C GLU A 19 -9.19 -8.54 -7.61
N THR A 20 -7.96 -8.53 -7.12
CA THR A 20 -6.87 -9.32 -7.69
C THR A 20 -7.19 -10.82 -7.64
N ILE A 21 -7.70 -11.29 -6.49
CA ILE A 21 -8.11 -12.68 -6.33
C ILE A 21 -9.22 -13.05 -7.31
N GLN A 22 -10.22 -12.20 -7.46
CA GLN A 22 -11.33 -12.43 -8.39
C GLN A 22 -10.85 -12.48 -9.83
N ASN A 23 -9.99 -11.55 -10.23
CA ASN A 23 -9.48 -11.48 -11.59
C ASN A 23 -8.61 -12.68 -11.95
N LEU A 24 -7.75 -13.09 -11.02
CA LEU A 24 -6.92 -14.30 -11.20
C LEU A 24 -7.78 -15.56 -11.36
N GLY A 25 -8.89 -15.63 -10.63
CA GLY A 25 -9.73 -16.80 -10.61
C GLY A 25 -10.72 -16.88 -11.76
N SER A 26 -11.04 -15.78 -12.45
CA SER A 26 -12.14 -15.74 -13.40
C SER A 26 -11.81 -15.19 -14.78
N SER A 27 -10.72 -14.45 -14.95
CA SER A 27 -10.38 -13.81 -16.22
C SER A 27 -9.19 -14.51 -16.88
N GLY A 28 -9.41 -15.09 -18.06
CA GLY A 28 -8.33 -15.70 -18.84
C GLY A 28 -7.33 -14.68 -19.40
N ASP A 29 -7.74 -13.41 -19.47
CA ASP A 29 -6.88 -12.33 -19.98
C ASP A 29 -6.01 -11.69 -18.90
N TYR A 30 -6.17 -12.11 -17.65
CA TYR A 30 -5.38 -11.59 -16.54
C TYR A 30 -4.02 -12.28 -16.51
N GLY A 31 -2.98 -11.54 -16.93
CA GLY A 31 -1.63 -12.07 -17.04
C GLY A 31 -0.64 -11.39 -16.12
N THR A 32 0.63 -11.61 -16.38
CA THR A 32 1.74 -11.09 -15.56
C THR A 32 1.73 -9.57 -15.48
N GLU A 33 1.40 -8.88 -16.57
CA GLU A 33 1.43 -7.41 -16.59
C GLU A 33 0.36 -6.84 -15.66
N GLU A 34 -0.85 -7.38 -15.72
CA GLU A 34 -1.95 -6.96 -14.85
C GLU A 34 -1.64 -7.28 -13.39
N PHE A 35 -1.07 -8.45 -13.15
CA PHE A 35 -0.65 -8.85 -11.80
C PHE A 35 0.42 -7.92 -11.24
N GLN A 36 1.38 -7.51 -12.07
CA GLN A 36 2.44 -6.58 -11.66
C GLN A 36 1.85 -5.24 -11.21
N VAL A 37 0.89 -4.69 -11.96
CA VAL A 37 0.22 -3.44 -11.60
C VAL A 37 -0.52 -3.60 -10.27
N ASP A 38 -1.29 -4.67 -10.12
CA ASP A 38 -2.06 -4.91 -8.90
C ASP A 38 -1.17 -5.09 -7.69
N MET A 39 -0.06 -5.82 -7.84
CA MET A 39 0.92 -5.99 -6.75
C MET A 39 1.57 -4.66 -6.38
N GLY A 40 1.83 -3.81 -7.38
CA GLY A 40 2.35 -2.47 -7.12
C GLY A 40 1.40 -1.63 -6.27
N HIS A 41 0.10 -1.71 -6.53
CA HIS A 41 -0.91 -1.02 -5.72
C HIS A 41 -0.97 -1.58 -4.29
N LEU A 42 -0.92 -2.90 -4.14
CA LEU A 42 -0.93 -3.54 -2.82
C LEU A 42 0.27 -3.11 -1.99
N TYR A 43 1.46 -3.22 -2.55
CA TYR A 43 2.68 -2.81 -1.87
C TYR A 43 2.69 -1.31 -1.57
N GLY A 44 2.17 -0.49 -2.50
CA GLY A 44 2.08 0.95 -2.31
C GLY A 44 1.24 1.32 -1.09
N HIS A 45 0.06 0.74 -0.95
CA HIS A 45 -0.81 0.99 0.20
C HIS A 45 -0.19 0.50 1.51
N LEU A 46 0.41 -0.70 1.50
CA LEU A 46 1.06 -1.25 2.69
C LEU A 46 2.25 -0.39 3.11
N ASN A 47 3.07 0.03 2.16
CA ASN A 47 4.22 0.89 2.44
C ASN A 47 3.78 2.25 2.98
N THR A 48 2.73 2.84 2.42
CA THR A 48 2.20 4.11 2.88
C THR A 48 1.62 3.99 4.29
N ALA A 49 0.91 2.89 4.56
CA ALA A 49 0.38 2.64 5.90
C ALA A 49 1.50 2.59 6.95
N TRP A 50 2.58 1.88 6.65
CA TRP A 50 3.71 1.76 7.57
C TRP A 50 4.50 3.06 7.69
N ASN A 51 4.96 3.60 6.56
CA ASN A 51 5.85 4.76 6.55
C ASN A 51 5.15 6.05 7.00
N GLY A 52 3.85 6.15 6.77
CA GLY A 52 3.04 7.30 7.15
C GLY A 52 2.24 7.13 8.43
N ARG A 53 2.53 6.11 9.24
CA ARG A 53 1.72 5.73 10.40
C ARG A 53 1.57 6.82 11.45
N ASP A 54 2.55 7.70 11.56
CA ASP A 54 2.55 8.81 12.51
C ASP A 54 2.28 10.17 11.87
N GLN A 55 1.97 10.19 10.57
CA GLN A 55 1.68 11.42 9.84
C GLN A 55 0.29 11.94 10.24
N THR A 56 0.19 13.27 10.43
CA THR A 56 -1.12 13.90 10.66
C THR A 56 -1.90 14.00 9.34
N ASP A 57 -3.21 14.22 9.45
CA ASP A 57 -4.05 14.42 8.26
C ASP A 57 -3.59 15.63 7.44
N ALA A 58 -3.13 16.69 8.12
CA ALA A 58 -2.59 17.88 7.45
C ALA A 58 -1.31 17.55 6.67
N GLN A 59 -0.45 16.69 7.22
CA GLN A 59 0.76 16.25 6.53
C GLN A 59 0.43 15.38 5.32
N HIS A 60 -0.57 14.50 5.43
CA HIS A 60 -1.07 13.71 4.30
C HIS A 60 -1.58 14.61 3.18
N ALA A 61 -2.34 15.65 3.52
CA ALA A 61 -2.90 16.58 2.55
C ALA A 61 -1.82 17.37 1.80
N LYS A 62 -0.64 17.51 2.41
CA LYS A 62 0.50 18.23 1.84
C LYS A 62 1.56 17.28 1.26
N CYS A 63 1.16 16.09 0.88
CA CYS A 63 2.10 15.09 0.35
C CYS A 63 2.92 15.70 -0.79
N THR A 64 4.23 15.81 -0.59
CA THR A 64 5.18 16.29 -1.59
C THR A 64 5.72 15.10 -2.38
N ASP A 65 6.40 15.38 -3.49
CA ASP A 65 7.09 14.33 -4.27
C ASP A 65 8.11 13.60 -3.40
N GLU A 66 8.78 14.32 -2.51
CA GLU A 66 9.74 13.73 -1.58
C GLU A 66 9.05 12.78 -0.61
N ASP A 67 7.91 13.17 -0.04
CA ASP A 67 7.12 12.32 0.85
C ASP A 67 6.60 11.10 0.11
N PHE A 68 6.10 11.28 -1.10
CA PHE A 68 5.61 10.18 -1.93
C PHE A 68 6.73 9.16 -2.18
N ASN A 69 7.91 9.62 -2.57
CA ASN A 69 9.04 8.74 -2.83
C ASN A 69 9.54 8.05 -1.57
N ARG A 70 9.53 8.75 -0.43
CA ARG A 70 9.96 8.18 0.85
C ARG A 70 8.99 7.10 1.34
N PHE A 71 7.69 7.35 1.23
CA PHE A 71 6.67 6.47 1.79
C PHE A 71 6.37 5.23 0.93
N ARG A 72 6.79 5.22 -0.32
CA ARG A 72 6.61 4.05 -1.19
C ARG A 72 7.70 2.99 -1.03
N ARG A 73 8.69 3.25 -0.21
CA ARG A 73 9.80 2.33 0.03
C ARG A 73 9.38 1.19 0.94
N PHE A 74 9.86 0.00 0.64
CA PHE A 74 9.69 -1.12 1.55
C PHE A 74 10.44 -0.85 2.86
N PRO A 75 9.84 -1.16 4.02
CA PRO A 75 10.57 -1.08 5.27
C PRO A 75 11.70 -2.10 5.28
N VAL A 76 12.79 -1.76 5.94
CA VAL A 76 13.89 -2.70 6.13
C VAL A 76 13.49 -3.74 7.16
N GLU A 77 14.14 -4.90 7.11
CA GLU A 77 13.81 -6.05 7.98
C GLU A 77 13.82 -5.66 9.46
N SER A 78 14.78 -4.86 9.90
CA SER A 78 14.88 -4.42 11.29
C SER A 78 13.71 -3.55 11.76
N GLU A 79 12.94 -2.98 10.84
CA GLU A 79 11.76 -2.18 11.20
C GLU A 79 10.53 -3.04 11.44
N LEU A 80 10.39 -4.15 10.71
CA LEU A 80 9.21 -5.00 10.77
C LEU A 80 9.40 -6.28 11.58
N PHE A 81 10.59 -6.85 11.56
CA PHE A 81 10.87 -8.13 12.21
C PHE A 81 11.76 -7.91 13.42
N LEU A 82 11.17 -8.06 14.60
CA LEU A 82 11.90 -7.97 15.87
C LEU A 82 12.40 -9.35 16.23
N ASP A 83 13.69 -9.48 16.23
CA ASP A 83 14.34 -10.75 16.60
C ASP A 83 14.48 -10.87 18.12
#